data_71445bc1522b3a7a0480fbcd4e8c84ed
#
_entry.id   71445bc1522b3a7a0480fbcd4e8c84ed
#
_cell.length_a   1.000
_cell.length_b   1.000
_cell.length_c   1.000
_cell.angle_alpha   90.00
_cell.angle_beta   90.00
_cell.angle_gamma   90.00
#
_symmetry.space_group_name_H-M   'P 1'
#
loop_
_entity.id
_entity.type
_entity.pdbx_description
1 polymer ?
#
loop_
_entity_poly.entity_id
_entity_poly.type
_entity_poly.pdbx_seq_one_letter_code
_entity_poly.pdbx_strand_id
1 'polypeptide(L)'
;MKLVWLFGMVVLAFVGLGIRITVINASQGNQYSKQVLSQSQQKYDSRVIPFKRGDITDRNGVVLATSEKVYKVILDCKVVNTKEEYVEPTIKALVDVMGLDEETVRKKLEDETTKDSQYQILQSNVSINQKKAFEDYTDVSGEEAKEKLTKEEIAERSNIKGVWFEEDYRRVYPLNSTASHLVGFTYTGNSADWGIEGYYSSTLNGVNGRQFGYYNSDADVEQNIIDPINGNSVESTIDLNIQQ
;
A
#
# COMPACT_ATOMS: atom_id res chain seq x y z
N MET A 1 -15.16 43.58 -56.27
CA MET A 1 -16.22 42.63 -55.85
C MET A 1 -15.68 41.20 -55.58
N LYS A 2 -14.86 40.62 -56.49
CA LYS A 2 -14.37 39.22 -56.29
C LYS A 2 -13.52 39.02 -55.02
N LEU A 3 -12.68 40.03 -54.63
CA LEU A 3 -11.82 39.97 -53.47
C LEU A 3 -12.62 39.99 -52.14
N VAL A 4 -13.71 40.74 -52.08
CA VAL A 4 -14.58 40.82 -50.91
C VAL A 4 -15.33 39.49 -50.67
N TRP A 5 -15.74 38.84 -51.76
CA TRP A 5 -16.33 37.51 -51.72
C TRP A 5 -15.36 36.45 -51.21
N LEU A 6 -14.10 36.48 -51.66
CA LEU A 6 -13.04 35.57 -51.24
C LEU A 6 -12.71 35.77 -49.74
N PHE A 7 -12.64 37.03 -49.32
CA PHE A 7 -12.42 37.36 -47.90
C PHE A 7 -13.60 36.89 -47.02
N GLY A 8 -14.85 37.09 -47.47
CA GLY A 8 -16.03 36.59 -46.76
C GLY A 8 -16.03 35.07 -46.61
N MET A 9 -15.60 34.32 -47.63
CA MET A 9 -15.52 32.86 -47.58
C MET A 9 -14.46 32.39 -46.59
N VAL A 10 -13.29 33.06 -46.52
CA VAL A 10 -12.23 32.73 -45.53
C VAL A 10 -12.69 32.99 -44.10
N VAL A 11 -13.36 34.14 -43.86
CA VAL A 11 -13.89 34.47 -42.55
C VAL A 11 -14.94 33.43 -42.10
N LEU A 12 -15.84 33.02 -43.02
CA LEU A 12 -16.82 31.96 -42.74
C LEU A 12 -16.18 30.62 -42.42
N ALA A 13 -15.08 30.25 -43.06
CA ALA A 13 -14.32 29.06 -42.76
C ALA A 13 -13.67 29.12 -41.39
N PHE A 14 -13.14 30.26 -40.96
CA PHE A 14 -12.57 30.47 -39.62
C PHE A 14 -13.64 30.41 -38.51
N VAL A 15 -14.82 30.99 -38.75
CA VAL A 15 -15.95 30.91 -37.85
C VAL A 15 -16.41 29.46 -37.70
N GLY A 16 -16.50 28.70 -38.76
CA GLY A 16 -16.84 27.27 -38.75
C GLY A 16 -15.81 26.44 -37.99
N LEU A 17 -14.51 26.73 -38.15
CA LEU A 17 -13.44 26.11 -37.37
C LEU A 17 -13.55 26.44 -35.87
N GLY A 18 -13.80 27.69 -35.52
CA GLY A 18 -13.99 28.13 -34.13
C GLY A 18 -15.16 27.41 -33.46
N ILE A 19 -16.32 27.32 -34.16
CA ILE A 19 -17.48 26.57 -33.65
C ILE A 19 -17.12 25.08 -33.45
N ARG A 20 -16.42 24.46 -34.39
CA ARG A 20 -16.02 23.05 -34.29
C ARG A 20 -15.08 22.79 -33.13
N ILE A 21 -14.08 23.67 -32.89
CA ILE A 21 -13.17 23.57 -31.75
C ILE A 21 -13.93 23.72 -30.42
N THR A 22 -14.89 24.66 -30.36
CA THR A 22 -15.70 24.87 -29.16
C THR A 22 -16.58 23.65 -28.86
N VAL A 23 -17.21 23.06 -29.90
CA VAL A 23 -18.02 21.83 -29.76
C VAL A 23 -17.15 20.63 -29.31
N ILE A 24 -15.95 20.46 -29.88
CA ILE A 24 -15.01 19.39 -29.46
C ILE A 24 -14.57 19.60 -28.02
N ASN A 25 -14.21 20.82 -27.63
CA ASN A 25 -13.85 21.12 -26.24
C ASN A 25 -15.01 20.90 -25.25
N ALA A 26 -16.23 21.30 -25.62
CA ALA A 26 -17.41 21.14 -24.78
C ALA A 26 -17.88 19.68 -24.66
N SER A 27 -17.76 18.89 -25.75
CA SER A 27 -18.25 17.51 -25.77
C SER A 27 -17.20 16.45 -25.41
N GLN A 28 -15.93 16.70 -25.68
CA GLN A 28 -14.85 15.72 -25.49
C GLN A 28 -13.72 16.20 -24.56
N GLY A 29 -13.64 17.48 -24.23
CA GLY A 29 -12.60 18.04 -23.35
C GLY A 29 -12.52 17.32 -21.99
N ASN A 30 -13.68 16.97 -21.43
CA ASN A 30 -13.77 16.18 -20.21
C ASN A 30 -13.27 14.73 -20.39
N GLN A 31 -13.52 14.11 -21.54
CA GLN A 31 -13.05 12.73 -21.80
C GLN A 31 -11.52 12.67 -21.97
N TYR A 32 -10.94 13.63 -22.70
CA TYR A 32 -9.48 13.69 -22.86
C TYR A 32 -8.75 14.04 -21.57
N SER A 33 -9.27 14.98 -20.77
CA SER A 33 -8.71 15.30 -19.47
C SER A 33 -8.79 14.09 -18.50
N LYS A 34 -9.88 13.34 -18.55
CA LYS A 34 -10.07 12.11 -17.76
C LYS A 34 -9.12 11.00 -18.22
N GLN A 35 -8.93 10.83 -19.51
CA GLN A 35 -8.03 9.80 -20.05
C GLN A 35 -6.56 10.09 -19.73
N VAL A 36 -6.13 11.35 -19.79
CA VAL A 36 -4.78 11.77 -19.38
C VAL A 36 -4.60 11.63 -17.87
N LEU A 37 -5.59 12.03 -17.05
CA LEU A 37 -5.59 11.83 -15.60
C LEU A 37 -5.58 10.35 -15.23
N SER A 38 -6.41 9.52 -15.86
CA SER A 38 -6.43 8.07 -15.59
C SER A 38 -5.12 7.38 -15.97
N GLN A 39 -4.48 7.77 -17.06
CA GLN A 39 -3.18 7.25 -17.47
C GLN A 39 -2.04 7.71 -16.55
N SER A 40 -2.07 8.94 -16.05
CA SER A 40 -1.08 9.43 -15.09
C SER A 40 -1.26 8.79 -13.71
N GLN A 41 -2.49 8.49 -13.30
CA GLN A 41 -2.79 7.90 -11.99
C GLN A 41 -2.69 6.39 -11.97
N GLN A 42 -2.93 5.68 -13.07
CA GLN A 42 -2.58 4.25 -13.18
C GLN A 42 -1.11 3.97 -12.83
N LYS A 43 -0.26 4.99 -12.85
CA LYS A 43 1.15 4.90 -12.52
C LYS A 43 1.44 5.14 -11.02
N TYR A 44 0.51 5.71 -10.25
CA TYR A 44 0.77 6.18 -8.89
C TYR A 44 0.04 5.45 -7.76
N ASP A 45 -1.06 4.72 -8.02
CA ASP A 45 -1.87 4.11 -6.95
C ASP A 45 -2.06 2.59 -7.08
N SER A 46 -1.10 1.90 -7.67
CA SER A 46 -1.15 0.43 -7.70
C SER A 46 -0.49 -0.14 -6.45
N ARG A 47 -1.29 -0.65 -5.51
CA ARG A 47 -0.82 -1.41 -4.36
C ARG A 47 -0.82 -2.90 -4.65
N VAL A 48 0.24 -3.57 -4.22
CA VAL A 48 0.29 -5.04 -4.22
C VAL A 48 -0.43 -5.54 -2.96
N ILE A 49 -1.38 -6.45 -3.14
CA ILE A 49 -2.02 -7.17 -2.04
C ILE A 49 -1.29 -8.51 -1.93
N PRO A 50 -0.54 -8.76 -0.85
CA PRO A 50 0.25 -9.97 -0.72
C PRO A 50 -0.64 -11.21 -0.57
N PHE A 51 -0.23 -12.31 -1.16
CA PHE A 51 -0.86 -13.61 -0.93
C PHE A 51 -0.40 -14.22 0.40
N LYS A 52 -1.26 -15.03 1.02
CA LYS A 52 -0.89 -15.91 2.14
C LYS A 52 -0.26 -17.19 1.58
N ARG A 53 0.98 -17.52 2.00
CA ARG A 53 1.63 -18.81 1.69
C ARG A 53 0.90 -19.93 2.42
N GLY A 54 0.64 -21.06 1.76
CA GLY A 54 -0.07 -22.21 2.29
C GLY A 54 0.58 -22.78 3.54
N ASP A 55 -0.22 -23.38 4.41
CA ASP A 55 0.26 -23.98 5.65
C ASP A 55 0.89 -25.35 5.38
N ILE A 56 1.86 -25.77 6.20
CA ILE A 56 2.40 -27.14 6.22
C ILE A 56 1.94 -27.77 7.54
N THR A 57 1.30 -28.92 7.45
CA THR A 57 0.81 -29.67 8.61
C THR A 57 1.42 -31.08 8.69
N ASP A 58 1.41 -31.64 9.88
CA ASP A 58 1.66 -33.06 10.07
C ASP A 58 0.43 -33.91 9.65
N ARG A 59 0.53 -35.23 9.71
CA ARG A 59 -0.57 -36.15 9.40
C ARG A 59 -1.81 -36.01 10.30
N ASN A 60 -1.69 -35.35 11.44
CA ASN A 60 -2.75 -35.15 12.42
C ASN A 60 -3.34 -33.72 12.33
N GLY A 61 -2.89 -32.92 11.36
CA GLY A 61 -3.32 -31.54 11.17
C GLY A 61 -2.59 -30.53 12.07
N VAL A 62 -1.53 -30.93 12.79
CA VAL A 62 -0.75 -30.00 13.60
C VAL A 62 0.11 -29.13 12.70
N VAL A 63 0.07 -27.83 12.91
CA VAL A 63 0.73 -26.85 12.07
C VAL A 63 2.25 -26.86 12.31
N LEU A 64 3.02 -27.18 11.27
CA LEU A 64 4.48 -27.15 11.23
C LEU A 64 5.02 -25.81 10.73
N ALA A 65 4.34 -25.23 9.73
CA ALA A 65 4.65 -23.89 9.21
C ALA A 65 3.36 -23.19 8.77
N THR A 66 3.23 -21.91 9.11
CA THR A 66 2.09 -21.07 8.74
C THR A 66 2.54 -19.66 8.38
N SER A 67 1.63 -18.88 7.82
CA SER A 67 1.87 -17.47 7.52
C SER A 67 0.98 -16.59 8.38
N GLU A 68 1.59 -15.79 9.23
CA GLU A 68 0.90 -14.81 10.07
C GLU A 68 0.79 -13.48 9.35
N LYS A 69 -0.37 -12.84 9.47
CA LYS A 69 -0.60 -11.49 8.95
C LYS A 69 0.15 -10.48 9.81
N VAL A 70 0.97 -9.69 9.15
CA VAL A 70 1.76 -8.60 9.73
C VAL A 70 1.59 -7.35 8.88
N TYR A 71 2.18 -6.25 9.30
CA TYR A 71 2.10 -4.99 8.57
C TYR A 71 3.49 -4.38 8.38
N LYS A 72 3.62 -3.56 7.35
CA LYS A 72 4.74 -2.64 7.14
C LYS A 72 4.28 -1.24 7.43
N VAL A 73 5.09 -0.46 8.14
CA VAL A 73 4.89 0.99 8.31
C VAL A 73 5.55 1.69 7.15
N ILE A 74 4.76 2.44 6.40
CA ILE A 74 5.22 3.22 5.26
C ILE A 74 5.15 4.70 5.60
N LEU A 75 6.19 5.44 5.21
CA LEU A 75 6.28 6.89 5.34
C LEU A 75 6.31 7.55 3.97
N ASP A 76 5.43 8.49 3.75
CA ASP A 76 5.48 9.45 2.65
C ASP A 76 6.24 10.69 3.10
N CYS A 77 7.56 10.70 2.86
CA CYS A 77 8.41 11.82 3.22
C CYS A 77 7.97 13.12 2.52
N LYS A 78 7.50 13.02 1.27
CA LYS A 78 7.05 14.18 0.52
C LYS A 78 5.83 14.84 1.16
N VAL A 79 4.84 14.07 1.62
CA VAL A 79 3.66 14.60 2.29
C VAL A 79 4.04 15.22 3.63
N VAL A 80 4.88 14.56 4.42
CA VAL A 80 5.35 15.09 5.72
C VAL A 80 6.10 16.41 5.54
N ASN A 81 6.97 16.49 4.53
CA ASN A 81 7.76 17.68 4.23
C ASN A 81 6.97 18.83 3.55
N THR A 82 5.69 18.62 3.23
CA THR A 82 4.87 19.68 2.63
C THR A 82 4.70 20.87 3.56
N LYS A 83 4.63 20.60 4.88
CA LYS A 83 4.51 21.64 5.90
C LYS A 83 5.37 21.29 7.13
N GLU A 84 6.07 22.27 7.65
CA GLU A 84 6.91 22.12 8.83
C GLU A 84 6.11 21.62 10.06
N GLU A 85 4.82 22.02 10.17
CA GLU A 85 3.91 21.62 11.25
C GLU A 85 3.59 20.12 11.27
N TYR A 86 3.88 19.35 10.20
CA TYR A 86 3.65 17.89 10.11
C TYR A 86 4.84 17.07 10.59
N VAL A 87 6.06 17.64 10.54
CA VAL A 87 7.31 16.90 10.78
C VAL A 87 7.39 16.40 12.21
N GLU A 88 7.39 17.31 13.19
CA GLU A 88 7.59 16.95 14.60
C GLU A 88 6.46 16.06 15.15
N PRO A 89 5.14 16.33 14.91
CA PRO A 89 4.07 15.44 15.37
C PRO A 89 4.17 14.04 14.77
N THR A 90 4.56 13.92 13.49
CA THR A 90 4.71 12.63 12.83
C THR A 90 5.88 11.83 13.38
N ILE A 91 7.04 12.48 13.59
CA ILE A 91 8.21 11.83 14.22
C ILE A 91 7.85 11.37 15.63
N LYS A 92 7.26 12.24 16.45
CA LYS A 92 6.86 11.91 17.83
C LYS A 92 5.91 10.72 17.89
N ALA A 93 4.89 10.67 17.03
CA ALA A 93 3.97 9.54 16.98
C ALA A 93 4.67 8.24 16.61
N LEU A 94 5.59 8.27 15.64
CA LEU A 94 6.36 7.10 15.23
C LEU A 94 7.32 6.61 16.32
N VAL A 95 7.92 7.51 17.09
CA VAL A 95 8.81 7.17 18.21
C VAL A 95 8.01 6.65 19.39
N ASP A 96 7.01 7.41 19.86
CA ASP A 96 6.27 7.12 21.09
C ASP A 96 5.39 5.87 20.98
N VAL A 97 4.73 5.68 19.84
CA VAL A 97 3.75 4.60 19.66
C VAL A 97 4.37 3.36 19.00
N MET A 98 5.22 3.58 17.98
CA MET A 98 5.81 2.46 17.24
C MET A 98 7.17 2.03 17.79
N GLY A 99 7.79 2.84 18.66
CA GLY A 99 9.13 2.56 19.20
C GLY A 99 10.25 2.68 18.17
N LEU A 100 10.05 3.49 17.13
CA LEU A 100 11.06 3.73 16.12
C LEU A 100 12.16 4.65 16.64
N ASP A 101 13.36 4.47 16.11
CA ASP A 101 14.47 5.35 16.40
C ASP A 101 14.27 6.72 15.70
N GLU A 102 14.28 7.78 16.49
CA GLU A 102 14.05 9.14 16.01
C GLU A 102 15.05 9.56 14.92
N GLU A 103 16.34 9.24 15.13
CA GLU A 103 17.40 9.61 14.20
C GLU A 103 17.17 8.95 12.83
N THR A 104 16.73 7.69 12.82
CA THR A 104 16.41 6.94 11.60
C THR A 104 15.24 7.57 10.83
N VAL A 105 14.18 7.97 11.54
CA VAL A 105 13.01 8.62 10.91
C VAL A 105 13.40 9.99 10.36
N ARG A 106 14.09 10.81 11.19
CA ARG A 106 14.53 12.15 10.82
C ARG A 106 15.46 12.12 9.62
N LYS A 107 16.42 11.21 9.59
CA LYS A 107 17.32 11.00 8.44
C LYS A 107 16.57 10.73 7.14
N LYS A 108 15.50 9.92 7.17
CA LYS A 108 14.69 9.65 5.96
C LYS A 108 13.93 10.89 5.47
N LEU A 109 13.53 11.78 6.37
CA LEU A 109 12.85 13.03 6.02
C LEU A 109 13.81 14.10 5.48
N GLU A 110 15.06 14.09 5.91
CA GLU A 110 16.07 15.12 5.57
C GLU A 110 16.99 14.72 4.40
N ASP A 111 17.24 13.41 4.20
CA ASP A 111 18.16 12.92 3.16
C ASP A 111 17.64 13.26 1.76
N GLU A 112 18.52 13.87 0.94
CA GLU A 112 18.17 14.30 -0.42
C GLU A 112 17.65 13.18 -1.33
N THR A 113 18.00 11.93 -1.04
CA THR A 113 17.56 10.78 -1.82
C THR A 113 16.18 10.27 -1.43
N THR A 114 15.71 10.59 -0.20
CA THR A 114 14.46 10.07 0.36
C THR A 114 13.42 11.14 0.71
N LYS A 115 13.82 12.39 0.89
CA LYS A 115 12.93 13.49 1.32
C LYS A 115 11.72 13.72 0.42
N ASP A 116 11.84 13.43 -0.87
CA ASP A 116 10.76 13.57 -1.85
C ASP A 116 10.10 12.22 -2.20
N SER A 117 10.50 11.15 -1.52
CA SER A 117 9.93 9.83 -1.73
C SER A 117 8.55 9.71 -1.10
N GLN A 118 7.61 9.16 -1.86
CA GLN A 118 6.26 8.88 -1.36
C GLN A 118 6.15 7.48 -0.73
N TYR A 119 7.23 6.69 -0.75
CA TYR A 119 7.23 5.32 -0.24
C TYR A 119 8.57 4.98 0.42
N GLN A 120 8.60 5.03 1.74
CA GLN A 120 9.73 4.61 2.56
C GLN A 120 9.27 3.62 3.61
N ILE A 121 9.79 2.39 3.58
CA ILE A 121 9.51 1.40 4.63
C ILE A 121 10.32 1.80 5.87
N LEU A 122 9.62 2.07 6.98
CA LEU A 122 10.23 2.34 8.28
C LEU A 122 10.44 1.07 9.08
N GLN A 123 9.42 0.21 9.12
CA GLN A 123 9.44 -1.04 9.89
C GLN A 123 8.61 -2.10 9.18
N SER A 124 9.08 -3.34 9.26
CA SER A 124 8.36 -4.53 8.81
C SER A 124 7.96 -5.41 10.00
N ASN A 125 7.09 -6.39 9.78
CA ASN A 125 6.63 -7.34 10.80
C ASN A 125 5.90 -6.68 11.99
N VAL A 126 5.22 -5.58 11.75
CA VAL A 126 4.40 -4.89 12.76
C VAL A 126 3.14 -5.71 13.04
N SER A 127 2.82 -5.91 14.30
CA SER A 127 1.62 -6.64 14.71
C SER A 127 0.35 -5.81 14.53
N ILE A 128 -0.81 -6.49 14.44
CA ILE A 128 -2.12 -5.82 14.40
C ILE A 128 -2.35 -4.93 15.63
N ASN A 129 -1.81 -5.29 16.79
CA ASN A 129 -1.97 -4.51 18.01
C ASN A 129 -1.18 -3.20 17.96
N GLN A 130 0.04 -3.23 17.44
CA GLN A 130 0.84 -2.02 17.22
C GLN A 130 0.20 -1.10 16.18
N LYS A 131 -0.30 -1.68 15.07
CA LYS A 131 -1.06 -0.92 14.06
C LYS A 131 -2.26 -0.22 14.70
N LYS A 132 -3.10 -0.96 15.44
CA LYS A 132 -4.26 -0.39 16.12
C LYS A 132 -3.87 0.69 17.11
N ALA A 133 -2.83 0.48 17.92
CA ALA A 133 -2.35 1.49 18.85
C ALA A 133 -1.97 2.80 18.16
N PHE A 134 -1.37 2.73 16.96
CA PHE A 134 -1.05 3.92 16.17
C PHE A 134 -2.31 4.56 15.57
N GLU A 135 -3.23 3.76 15.04
CA GLU A 135 -4.50 4.25 14.49
C GLU A 135 -5.34 4.93 15.59
N ASP A 136 -5.44 4.32 16.76
CA ASP A 136 -6.14 4.88 17.92
C ASP A 136 -5.48 6.17 18.43
N TYR A 137 -4.13 6.23 18.38
CA TYR A 137 -3.40 7.45 18.76
C TYR A 137 -3.66 8.60 17.79
N THR A 138 -3.76 8.32 16.50
CA THR A 138 -3.95 9.33 15.43
C THR A 138 -5.41 9.69 15.19
N ASP A 139 -6.36 8.86 15.65
CA ASP A 139 -7.80 9.15 15.52
C ASP A 139 -8.24 10.18 16.56
N VAL A 140 -8.39 11.42 16.11
CA VAL A 140 -8.90 12.54 16.91
C VAL A 140 -10.39 12.82 16.64
N SER A 141 -11.07 12.02 15.81
CA SER A 141 -12.45 12.25 15.39
C SER A 141 -13.49 11.72 16.40
N GLY A 142 -13.11 10.71 17.20
CA GLY A 142 -13.97 10.07 18.18
C GLY A 142 -14.39 10.97 19.33
N GLU A 143 -15.58 10.72 19.90
CA GLU A 143 -16.05 11.45 21.08
C GLU A 143 -15.13 11.23 22.30
N GLU A 144 -14.58 10.02 22.44
CA GLU A 144 -13.62 9.70 23.50
C GLU A 144 -12.32 10.52 23.40
N ALA A 145 -11.85 10.77 22.19
CA ALA A 145 -10.67 11.62 21.98
C ALA A 145 -10.94 13.07 22.41
N LYS A 146 -12.14 13.59 22.13
CA LYS A 146 -12.53 14.95 22.52
C LYS A 146 -12.71 15.14 24.03
N GLU A 147 -13.04 14.06 24.75
CA GLU A 147 -13.18 14.10 26.20
C GLU A 147 -11.84 13.96 26.94
N LYS A 148 -10.90 13.20 26.37
CA LYS A 148 -9.63 12.83 27.03
C LYS A 148 -8.46 13.74 26.64
N LEU A 149 -8.50 14.39 25.47
CA LEU A 149 -7.40 15.17 24.94
C LEU A 149 -7.65 16.67 25.06
N THR A 150 -6.58 17.42 25.28
CA THR A 150 -6.61 18.88 25.22
C THR A 150 -6.73 19.35 23.75
N LYS A 151 -7.13 20.61 23.55
CA LYS A 151 -7.22 21.19 22.21
C LYS A 151 -5.87 21.21 21.50
N GLU A 152 -4.79 21.43 22.26
CA GLU A 152 -3.42 21.42 21.75
C GLU A 152 -3.01 20.01 21.30
N GLU A 153 -3.31 18.97 22.07
CA GLU A 153 -3.04 17.57 21.69
C GLU A 153 -3.84 17.13 20.47
N ILE A 154 -5.10 17.56 20.36
CA ILE A 154 -5.93 17.30 19.18
C ILE A 154 -5.32 17.96 17.95
N ALA A 155 -4.86 19.22 18.06
CA ALA A 155 -4.22 19.92 16.96
C ALA A 155 -2.89 19.25 16.57
N GLU A 156 -2.06 18.85 17.53
CA GLU A 156 -0.80 18.13 17.31
C GLU A 156 -1.05 16.80 16.59
N ARG A 157 -1.96 15.95 17.10
CA ARG A 157 -2.26 14.66 16.50
C ARG A 157 -2.93 14.78 15.14
N SER A 158 -3.73 15.82 14.89
CA SER A 158 -4.33 16.07 13.58
C SER A 158 -3.29 16.40 12.50
N ASN A 159 -2.10 16.84 12.90
CA ASN A 159 -0.97 17.12 12.03
C ASN A 159 -0.08 15.92 11.72
N ILE A 160 -0.38 14.72 12.28
CA ILE A 160 0.30 13.49 11.90
C ILE A 160 -0.16 13.11 10.49
N LYS A 161 0.76 13.11 9.52
CA LYS A 161 0.47 12.88 8.10
C LYS A 161 1.51 11.96 7.48
N GLY A 162 1.16 11.39 6.32
CA GLY A 162 2.10 10.64 5.50
C GLY A 162 2.50 9.28 6.07
N VAL A 163 1.77 8.73 7.04
CA VAL A 163 2.02 7.39 7.60
C VAL A 163 0.84 6.49 7.29
N TRP A 164 1.11 5.30 6.76
CA TRP A 164 0.09 4.27 6.58
C TRP A 164 0.69 2.88 6.75
N PHE A 165 -0.20 1.88 6.80
CA PHE A 165 0.17 0.48 6.98
C PHE A 165 -0.18 -0.32 5.74
N GLU A 166 0.75 -1.17 5.30
CA GLU A 166 0.52 -2.16 4.25
C GLU A 166 0.53 -3.56 4.84
N GLU A 167 -0.40 -4.38 4.39
CA GLU A 167 -0.47 -5.79 4.79
C GLU A 167 0.71 -6.55 4.21
N ASP A 168 1.22 -7.49 5.00
CA ASP A 168 2.25 -8.45 4.60
C ASP A 168 2.05 -9.75 5.36
N TYR A 169 2.78 -10.79 5.00
CA TYR A 169 2.77 -12.07 5.69
C TYR A 169 4.19 -12.45 6.11
N ARG A 170 4.30 -12.89 7.37
CA ARG A 170 5.54 -13.46 7.90
C ARG A 170 5.38 -14.97 8.03
N ARG A 171 6.34 -15.74 7.52
CA ARG A 171 6.38 -17.17 7.72
C ARG A 171 6.79 -17.49 9.17
N VAL A 172 6.04 -18.37 9.82
CA VAL A 172 6.25 -18.75 11.21
C VAL A 172 6.27 -20.27 11.32
N TYR A 173 7.18 -20.74 12.16
CA TYR A 173 7.37 -22.16 12.49
C TYR A 173 7.07 -22.35 13.98
N PRO A 174 5.80 -22.68 14.35
CA PRO A 174 5.36 -22.66 15.76
C PRO A 174 6.11 -23.63 16.66
N LEU A 175 6.65 -24.70 16.09
CA LEU A 175 7.37 -25.76 16.81
C LEU A 175 8.90 -25.58 16.79
N ASN A 176 9.37 -24.39 16.43
CA ASN A 176 10.79 -24.02 16.38
C ASN A 176 11.63 -25.03 15.54
N SER A 177 12.56 -25.74 16.19
CA SER A 177 13.49 -26.66 15.51
C SER A 177 12.90 -28.05 15.20
N THR A 178 11.68 -28.36 15.67
CA THR A 178 11.08 -29.67 15.45
C THR A 178 10.84 -29.91 13.95
N ALA A 179 11.39 -30.99 13.46
CA ALA A 179 11.36 -31.36 12.03
C ALA A 179 11.95 -30.31 11.06
N SER A 180 12.76 -29.37 11.54
CA SER A 180 13.28 -28.25 10.77
C SER A 180 14.05 -28.67 9.50
N HIS A 181 14.82 -29.77 9.56
CA HIS A 181 15.53 -30.30 8.40
C HIS A 181 14.60 -30.81 7.30
N LEU A 182 13.42 -31.30 7.66
CA LEU A 182 12.45 -31.83 6.71
C LEU A 182 11.53 -30.72 6.20
N VAL A 183 11.06 -29.85 7.09
CA VAL A 183 10.20 -28.72 6.73
C VAL A 183 10.94 -27.70 5.87
N GLY A 184 12.18 -27.40 6.24
CA GLY A 184 12.95 -26.31 5.64
C GLY A 184 12.54 -24.93 6.19
N PHE A 185 12.94 -23.88 5.49
CA PHE A 185 12.58 -22.51 5.84
C PHE A 185 12.53 -21.63 4.59
N THR A 186 11.86 -20.48 4.73
CA THR A 186 11.76 -19.48 3.66
C THR A 186 12.73 -18.32 3.91
N TYR A 187 13.22 -17.75 2.81
CA TYR A 187 13.92 -16.48 2.77
C TYR A 187 12.99 -15.32 2.48
N THR A 188 13.54 -14.12 2.38
CA THR A 188 12.81 -12.93 1.96
C THR A 188 12.08 -13.17 0.63
N GLY A 189 10.80 -12.75 0.56
CA GLY A 189 9.98 -12.92 -0.64
C GLY A 189 9.39 -14.31 -0.83
N ASN A 190 9.28 -15.11 0.24
CA ASN A 190 8.72 -16.47 0.21
C ASN A 190 9.49 -17.45 -0.69
N SER A 191 10.77 -17.20 -0.98
CA SER A 191 11.65 -18.16 -1.65
C SER A 191 12.12 -19.22 -0.66
N ALA A 192 12.26 -20.46 -1.13
CA ALA A 192 12.79 -21.57 -0.34
C ALA A 192 13.50 -22.56 -1.25
N ASP A 193 14.64 -23.10 -0.78
CA ASP A 193 15.52 -23.92 -1.62
C ASP A 193 15.49 -25.41 -1.23
N TRP A 194 15.04 -25.75 -0.02
CA TRP A 194 15.12 -27.12 0.49
C TRP A 194 13.98 -27.48 1.45
N GLY A 195 13.86 -28.77 1.75
CA GLY A 195 12.78 -29.32 2.55
C GLY A 195 11.42 -29.29 1.84
N ILE A 196 10.36 -29.44 2.59
CA ILE A 196 8.98 -29.33 2.09
C ILE A 196 8.74 -27.92 1.54
N GLU A 197 9.27 -26.89 2.23
CA GLU A 197 9.19 -25.50 1.78
C GLU A 197 9.75 -25.29 0.37
N GLY A 198 10.92 -25.87 0.08
CA GLY A 198 11.55 -25.76 -1.23
C GLY A 198 10.86 -26.62 -2.28
N TYR A 199 10.66 -27.91 -1.99
CA TYR A 199 10.09 -28.86 -2.95
C TYR A 199 8.67 -28.47 -3.39
N TYR A 200 7.81 -28.07 -2.45
CA TYR A 200 6.45 -27.64 -2.72
C TYR A 200 6.29 -26.12 -2.85
N SER A 201 7.37 -25.40 -3.12
CA SER A 201 7.31 -23.93 -3.16
C SER A 201 6.29 -23.40 -4.16
N SER A 202 6.14 -24.02 -5.33
CA SER A 202 5.13 -23.64 -6.33
C SER A 202 3.68 -23.90 -5.87
N THR A 203 3.46 -24.89 -5.01
CA THR A 203 2.15 -25.20 -4.44
C THR A 203 1.82 -24.28 -3.26
N LEU A 204 2.82 -24.07 -2.40
CA LEU A 204 2.70 -23.23 -1.20
C LEU A 204 2.61 -21.73 -1.52
N ASN A 205 3.26 -21.27 -2.59
CA ASN A 205 3.13 -19.90 -3.05
C ASN A 205 1.80 -19.65 -3.75
N GLY A 206 1.28 -18.46 -3.55
CA GLY A 206 0.14 -17.93 -4.27
C GLY A 206 0.56 -16.90 -5.31
N VAL A 207 -0.41 -16.10 -5.72
CA VAL A 207 -0.23 -14.96 -6.62
C VAL A 207 -0.72 -13.70 -5.92
N ASN A 208 0.10 -12.66 -5.92
CA ASN A 208 -0.29 -11.38 -5.34
C ASN A 208 -1.47 -10.79 -6.08
N GLY A 209 -2.40 -10.24 -5.33
CA GLY A 209 -3.43 -9.37 -5.83
C GLY A 209 -2.92 -7.95 -6.09
N ARG A 210 -3.80 -7.11 -6.61
CA ARG A 210 -3.51 -5.69 -6.85
C ARG A 210 -4.73 -4.83 -6.60
N GLN A 211 -4.50 -3.68 -6.03
CA GLN A 211 -5.49 -2.61 -5.91
C GLN A 211 -5.06 -1.45 -6.81
N PHE A 212 -5.98 -0.99 -7.66
CA PHE A 212 -5.77 0.16 -8.54
C PHE A 212 -6.79 1.23 -8.18
N GLY A 213 -6.34 2.48 -8.07
CA GLY A 213 -7.23 3.63 -8.08
C GLY A 213 -7.36 4.17 -9.51
N TYR A 214 -8.57 4.45 -10.00
CA TYR A 214 -8.80 5.19 -11.23
C TYR A 214 -10.01 6.14 -11.07
N TYR A 215 -9.99 7.21 -11.85
CA TYR A 215 -11.15 8.11 -11.90
C TYR A 215 -12.16 7.60 -12.92
N ASN A 216 -13.41 7.48 -12.49
CA ASN A 216 -14.50 7.17 -13.41
C ASN A 216 -14.90 8.41 -14.25
N SER A 217 -15.93 8.23 -15.10
CA SER A 217 -16.45 9.32 -15.96
C SER A 217 -16.95 10.54 -15.19
N ASP A 218 -17.27 10.42 -13.93
CA ASP A 218 -17.82 11.48 -13.08
C ASP A 218 -16.77 12.12 -12.16
N ALA A 219 -15.47 11.76 -12.38
CA ALA A 219 -14.33 12.18 -11.58
C ALA A 219 -14.32 11.66 -10.13
N ASP A 220 -15.11 10.62 -9.84
CA ASP A 220 -15.01 9.89 -8.60
C ASP A 220 -13.88 8.85 -8.68
N VAL A 221 -13.23 8.62 -7.54
CA VAL A 221 -12.17 7.60 -7.42
C VAL A 221 -12.82 6.23 -7.28
N GLU A 222 -12.79 5.44 -8.35
CA GLU A 222 -13.12 4.02 -8.28
C GLU A 222 -11.89 3.19 -7.99
N GLN A 223 -12.03 2.25 -7.06
CA GLN A 223 -11.00 1.28 -6.75
C GLN A 223 -11.35 -0.06 -7.41
N ASN A 224 -10.44 -0.55 -8.23
CA ASN A 224 -10.52 -1.91 -8.74
C ASN A 224 -9.56 -2.80 -7.96
N ILE A 225 -10.09 -3.85 -7.34
CA ILE A 225 -9.33 -4.78 -6.52
C ILE A 225 -9.30 -6.12 -7.25
N ILE A 226 -8.10 -6.60 -7.51
CA ILE A 226 -7.84 -7.98 -7.92
C ILE A 226 -7.36 -8.71 -6.67
N ASP A 227 -8.18 -9.61 -6.15
CA ASP A 227 -7.86 -10.36 -4.95
C ASP A 227 -6.64 -11.25 -5.14
N PRO A 228 -5.80 -11.44 -4.11
CA PRO A 228 -4.71 -12.39 -4.16
C PRO A 228 -5.24 -13.83 -4.20
N ILE A 229 -4.54 -14.69 -4.91
CA ILE A 229 -4.76 -16.13 -4.86
C ILE A 229 -3.79 -16.70 -3.84
N ASN A 230 -4.30 -17.17 -2.71
CA ASN A 230 -3.47 -17.75 -1.67
C ASN A 230 -2.86 -19.09 -2.13
N GLY A 231 -1.71 -19.44 -1.54
CA GLY A 231 -1.09 -20.74 -1.78
C GLY A 231 -1.90 -21.89 -1.17
N ASN A 232 -1.73 -23.07 -1.73
CA ASN A 232 -2.36 -24.29 -1.21
C ASN A 232 -1.53 -24.85 -0.05
N SER A 233 -2.21 -25.40 0.97
CA SER A 233 -1.57 -26.08 2.09
C SER A 233 -1.10 -27.48 1.70
N VAL A 234 -0.05 -27.96 2.38
CA VAL A 234 0.55 -29.27 2.20
C VAL A 234 0.45 -30.04 3.51
N GLU A 235 -0.20 -31.19 3.48
CA GLU A 235 -0.21 -32.15 4.59
C GLU A 235 0.94 -33.15 4.40
N SER A 236 1.80 -33.26 5.40
CA SER A 236 2.91 -34.21 5.41
C SER A 236 2.54 -35.51 6.10
N THR A 237 3.24 -36.57 5.82
CA THR A 237 3.10 -37.86 6.51
C THR A 237 3.88 -37.94 7.83
N ILE A 238 4.48 -36.83 8.26
CA ILE A 238 5.19 -36.73 9.54
C ILE A 238 4.20 -36.96 10.68
N ASP A 239 4.66 -37.66 11.71
CA ASP A 239 3.95 -37.77 12.97
C ASP A 239 4.79 -37.10 14.06
N LEU A 240 4.31 -35.97 14.56
CA LEU A 240 5.00 -35.17 15.55
C LEU A 240 5.24 -35.92 16.88
N ASN A 241 4.38 -36.90 17.22
CA ASN A 241 4.56 -37.67 18.45
C ASN A 241 5.80 -38.58 18.38
N ILE A 242 6.32 -38.83 17.16
CA ILE A 242 7.53 -39.63 16.95
C ILE A 242 8.77 -38.73 16.82
N GLN A 243 8.57 -37.46 16.51
CA GLN A 243 9.67 -36.49 16.24
C GLN A 243 10.14 -35.74 17.51
N GLN A 244 9.52 -35.95 18.65
CA GLN A 244 9.88 -35.35 19.93
C GLN A 244 11.02 -36.08 20.65
#